data_e3087ad9b41f85aab763c4822321f2bd
#
_entry.id   e3087ad9b41f85aab763c4822321f2bd
#
_cell.length_a   1.000
_cell.length_b   1.000
_cell.length_c   1.000
_cell.angle_alpha   90.00
_cell.angle_beta   90.00
_cell.angle_gamma   90.00
#
_symmetry.space_group_name_H-M   'P 1'
#
loop_
_entity.id
_entity.type
_entity.pdbx_description
1 polymer ?
#
loop_
_entity_poly.entity_id
_entity_poly.type
_entity_poly.pdbx_seq_one_letter_code
_entity_poly.pdbx_strand_id
1 'polypeptide(L)'
;IPMVMVNGELYIDTGHESTVEARCGVMDGEITSEVDGSEKPTKDNQSNFGTGYGYQYGSQEGIIEINMNEKWWVFATEKVLASSELMIDPVAVVSIHNVFTGENANITENEDIRTISNILCGDAWNTEGTTDCLSNIEITINEETYKYHSDCGTFNDNVNQNYLSLDDERKAVVNAIFSEYISLTTTEVPAE
;
A
#
# COMPACT_ATOMS: atom_id res chain seq x y z
N ILE A 1 6.84 23.25 -15.69
CA ILE A 1 6.53 22.43 -14.49
C ILE A 1 5.39 21.50 -14.90
N PRO A 2 5.51 20.17 -14.66
CA PRO A 2 4.42 19.22 -14.89
C PRO A 2 3.19 19.54 -14.05
N MET A 3 2.02 19.49 -14.69
CA MET A 3 0.73 19.78 -14.06
C MET A 3 -0.36 18.86 -14.61
N VAL A 4 -1.32 18.53 -13.77
CA VAL A 4 -2.51 17.74 -14.15
C VAL A 4 -3.76 18.29 -13.46
N MET A 5 -4.88 18.25 -14.19
CA MET A 5 -6.20 18.58 -13.63
C MET A 5 -6.91 17.28 -13.26
N VAL A 6 -7.37 17.17 -12.01
CA VAL A 6 -8.15 16.02 -11.50
C VAL A 6 -9.29 16.55 -10.65
N ASN A 7 -10.53 16.13 -10.95
CA ASN A 7 -11.75 16.55 -10.24
C ASN A 7 -11.90 18.05 -10.04
N GLY A 8 -11.52 18.83 -11.07
CA GLY A 8 -11.61 20.28 -11.03
C GLY A 8 -10.51 21.00 -10.25
N GLU A 9 -9.55 20.26 -9.70
CA GLU A 9 -8.38 20.79 -9.00
C GLU A 9 -7.11 20.62 -9.83
N LEU A 10 -6.24 21.62 -9.79
CA LEU A 10 -4.94 21.57 -10.44
C LEU A 10 -3.88 21.09 -9.47
N TYR A 11 -3.22 20.01 -9.85
CA TYR A 11 -2.09 19.43 -9.14
C TYR A 11 -0.79 19.73 -9.90
N ILE A 12 0.24 20.10 -9.16
CA ILE A 12 1.55 20.54 -9.64
C ILE A 12 2.59 19.57 -9.11
N ASP A 13 3.53 19.16 -9.97
CA ASP A 13 4.65 18.31 -9.58
C ASP A 13 5.47 18.98 -8.47
N THR A 14 5.67 18.27 -7.38
CA THR A 14 6.48 18.72 -6.25
C THR A 14 7.97 18.44 -6.44
N GLY A 15 8.34 17.65 -7.47
CA GLY A 15 9.70 17.17 -7.69
C GLY A 15 10.13 16.06 -6.71
N HIS A 16 9.21 15.56 -5.88
CA HIS A 16 9.50 14.48 -4.92
C HIS A 16 8.96 13.15 -5.43
N GLU A 17 9.78 12.12 -5.32
CA GLU A 17 9.36 10.73 -5.47
C GLU A 17 8.63 10.30 -4.18
N SER A 18 7.50 9.59 -4.32
CA SER A 18 6.76 9.09 -3.18
C SER A 18 7.55 8.03 -2.43
N THR A 19 7.49 8.09 -1.11
CA THR A 19 8.08 7.11 -0.19
C THR A 19 7.08 6.04 0.25
N VAL A 20 5.84 6.07 -0.27
CA VAL A 20 4.81 5.06 0.05
C VAL A 20 5.17 3.73 -0.60
N GLU A 21 5.51 2.74 0.21
CA GLU A 21 5.91 1.41 -0.24
C GLU A 21 4.71 0.44 -0.34
N ALA A 22 3.70 0.61 0.52
CA ALA A 22 2.50 -0.22 0.54
C ALA A 22 1.40 0.37 -0.34
N ARG A 23 1.24 -0.17 -1.58
CA ARG A 23 0.22 0.28 -2.54
C ARG A 23 -0.57 -0.89 -3.05
N CYS A 24 -1.89 -0.83 -2.93
CA CYS A 24 -2.75 -1.68 -3.72
C CYS A 24 -2.72 -1.20 -5.18
N GLY A 25 -2.54 -2.14 -6.13
CA GLY A 25 -2.37 -1.83 -7.55
C GLY A 25 -3.60 -1.23 -8.27
N VAL A 26 -4.66 -0.87 -7.53
CA VAL A 26 -5.85 -0.22 -8.08
C VAL A 26 -5.57 1.27 -8.23
N MET A 27 -5.68 1.78 -9.46
CA MET A 27 -5.59 3.20 -9.73
C MET A 27 -6.94 3.88 -9.48
N ASP A 28 -6.91 5.06 -8.88
CA ASP A 28 -8.11 5.89 -8.70
C ASP A 28 -8.54 6.57 -10.00
N GLY A 29 -7.59 6.73 -10.94
CA GLY A 29 -7.87 7.23 -12.26
C GLY A 29 -6.66 7.16 -13.19
N GLU A 30 -6.86 7.65 -14.43
CA GLU A 30 -5.85 7.69 -15.48
C GLU A 30 -5.88 9.03 -16.20
N ILE A 31 -4.71 9.53 -16.57
CA ILE A 31 -4.55 10.74 -17.39
C ILE A 31 -4.84 10.39 -18.85
N THR A 32 -5.92 10.94 -19.40
CA THR A 32 -6.47 10.55 -20.69
C THR A 32 -6.28 11.56 -21.81
N SER A 33 -5.85 12.78 -21.49
CA SER A 33 -5.61 13.84 -22.47
C SER A 33 -4.44 14.73 -22.09
N GLU A 34 -3.87 15.44 -23.06
CA GLU A 34 -2.75 16.36 -22.84
C GLU A 34 -2.96 17.72 -23.52
N VAL A 35 -2.25 18.71 -23.03
CA VAL A 35 -2.00 20.01 -23.66
C VAL A 35 -0.50 20.19 -23.86
N ASP A 36 -0.11 21.23 -24.59
CA ASP A 36 1.32 21.56 -24.74
C ASP A 36 1.99 21.76 -23.36
N GLY A 37 3.27 21.37 -23.25
CA GLY A 37 4.02 21.45 -22.00
C GLY A 37 4.12 22.85 -21.36
N SER A 38 3.85 23.90 -22.14
CA SER A 38 3.78 25.30 -21.70
C SER A 38 2.37 25.74 -21.27
N GLU A 39 1.35 24.94 -21.54
CA GLU A 39 -0.04 25.25 -21.24
C GLU A 39 -0.49 24.65 -19.92
N LYS A 40 -1.46 25.31 -19.29
CA LYS A 40 -2.11 24.83 -18.07
C LYS A 40 -3.28 23.91 -18.42
N PRO A 41 -3.34 22.67 -17.88
CA PRO A 41 -4.49 21.80 -18.02
C PRO A 41 -5.78 22.46 -17.51
N THR A 42 -6.89 22.24 -18.22
CA THR A 42 -8.20 22.88 -17.91
C THR A 42 -9.35 21.88 -17.83
N LYS A 43 -9.11 20.61 -18.15
CA LYS A 43 -10.11 19.53 -18.14
C LYS A 43 -9.65 18.41 -17.21
N ASP A 44 -10.58 17.75 -16.58
CA ASP A 44 -10.27 16.58 -15.75
C ASP A 44 -9.51 15.51 -16.54
N ASN A 45 -8.55 14.88 -15.85
CA ASN A 45 -7.63 13.88 -16.41
C ASN A 45 -6.81 14.39 -17.61
N GLN A 46 -6.52 15.69 -17.62
CA GLN A 46 -5.66 16.34 -18.60
C GLN A 46 -4.35 16.80 -17.95
N SER A 47 -3.23 16.51 -18.60
CA SER A 47 -1.90 16.95 -18.16
C SER A 47 -1.20 17.82 -19.21
N ASN A 48 -0.04 18.39 -18.87
CA ASN A 48 0.89 19.02 -19.79
C ASN A 48 2.20 18.23 -19.94
N PHE A 49 2.21 16.95 -19.54
CA PHE A 49 3.42 16.10 -19.58
C PHE A 49 3.18 14.70 -20.17
N GLY A 50 2.01 14.45 -20.77
CA GLY A 50 1.67 13.20 -21.44
C GLY A 50 0.43 12.51 -20.91
N THR A 51 0.10 11.34 -21.45
CA THR A 51 -1.10 10.55 -21.15
C THR A 51 -0.76 9.09 -20.83
N GLY A 52 -1.75 8.32 -20.34
CA GLY A 52 -1.60 6.91 -20.03
C GLY A 52 -0.98 6.64 -18.66
N TYR A 53 -0.82 7.67 -17.84
CA TYR A 53 -0.33 7.51 -16.47
C TYR A 53 -1.49 7.33 -15.49
N GLY A 54 -1.43 6.26 -14.69
CA GLY A 54 -2.35 6.05 -13.59
C GLY A 54 -1.98 6.91 -12.38
N TYR A 55 -2.99 7.31 -11.60
CA TYR A 55 -2.77 8.01 -10.34
C TYR A 55 -3.58 7.41 -9.20
N GLN A 56 -3.12 7.67 -7.98
CA GLN A 56 -3.81 7.39 -6.72
C GLN A 56 -3.90 8.68 -5.89
N TYR A 57 -4.97 8.81 -5.09
CA TYR A 57 -5.04 9.88 -4.10
C TYR A 57 -4.08 9.58 -2.95
N GLY A 58 -3.35 10.59 -2.51
CA GLY A 58 -2.54 10.51 -1.30
C GLY A 58 -3.40 10.48 -0.03
N SER A 59 -2.80 10.17 1.11
CA SER A 59 -3.47 10.18 2.42
C SER A 59 -3.87 11.61 2.87
N GLN A 60 -3.22 12.62 2.32
CA GLN A 60 -3.53 14.03 2.58
C GLN A 60 -4.42 14.60 1.46
N GLU A 61 -5.48 15.34 1.84
CA GLU A 61 -6.30 16.09 0.89
C GLU A 61 -5.45 17.09 0.07
N GLY A 62 -5.63 17.11 -1.23
CA GLY A 62 -4.87 17.96 -2.15
C GLY A 62 -3.52 17.37 -2.59
N ILE A 63 -3.30 16.09 -2.35
CA ILE A 63 -2.16 15.32 -2.88
C ILE A 63 -2.68 14.18 -3.76
N ILE A 64 -2.03 13.99 -4.88
CA ILE A 64 -2.12 12.77 -5.69
C ILE A 64 -0.72 12.27 -6.00
N GLU A 65 -0.62 10.98 -6.30
CA GLU A 65 0.61 10.35 -6.71
C GLU A 65 0.43 9.70 -8.08
N ILE A 66 1.34 9.99 -8.99
CA ILE A 66 1.26 9.57 -10.39
C ILE A 66 2.37 8.57 -10.69
N ASN A 67 2.00 7.41 -11.24
CA ASN A 67 2.96 6.41 -11.68
C ASN A 67 3.52 6.78 -13.05
N MET A 68 4.80 7.12 -13.11
CA MET A 68 5.52 7.43 -14.35
C MET A 68 6.86 6.69 -14.37
N ASN A 69 7.09 5.86 -15.39
CA ASN A 69 8.33 5.10 -15.57
C ASN A 69 8.70 4.24 -14.33
N GLU A 70 7.72 3.50 -13.83
CA GLU A 70 7.87 2.60 -12.66
C GLU A 70 8.16 3.32 -11.32
N LYS A 71 7.99 4.64 -11.30
CA LYS A 71 8.15 5.49 -10.12
C LYS A 71 6.88 6.26 -9.82
N TRP A 72 6.66 6.52 -8.56
CA TRP A 72 5.55 7.31 -8.09
C TRP A 72 6.00 8.72 -7.74
N TRP A 73 5.37 9.72 -8.37
CA TRP A 73 5.69 11.14 -8.18
C TRP A 73 4.56 11.85 -7.45
N VAL A 74 4.94 12.64 -6.46
CA VAL A 74 3.99 13.40 -5.64
C VAL A 74 3.62 14.70 -6.35
N PHE A 75 2.31 14.90 -6.56
CA PHE A 75 1.72 16.12 -7.08
C PHE A 75 0.80 16.72 -6.02
N ALA A 76 0.84 18.03 -5.86
CA ALA A 76 0.06 18.73 -4.85
C ALA A 76 -0.68 19.94 -5.42
N THR A 77 -1.80 20.30 -4.81
CA THR A 77 -2.52 21.54 -5.15
C THR A 77 -1.72 22.78 -4.72
N GLU A 78 -1.98 23.93 -5.33
CA GLU A 78 -1.37 25.22 -4.91
C GLU A 78 -1.60 25.51 -3.43
N LYS A 79 -2.76 25.11 -2.90
CA LYS A 79 -3.11 25.28 -1.49
C LYS A 79 -2.14 24.51 -0.58
N VAL A 80 -1.86 23.26 -0.90
CA VAL A 80 -0.92 22.42 -0.13
C VAL A 80 0.50 22.96 -0.26
N LEU A 81 0.93 23.32 -1.48
CA LEU A 81 2.27 23.89 -1.73
C LEU A 81 2.51 25.20 -0.97
N ALA A 82 1.46 26.03 -0.80
CA ALA A 82 1.56 27.30 -0.09
C ALA A 82 1.55 27.17 1.44
N SER A 83 0.97 26.08 1.98
CA SER A 83 0.81 25.87 3.43
C SER A 83 2.07 25.42 4.15
N SER A 84 3.14 25.05 3.46
CA SER A 84 4.33 24.35 4.00
C SER A 84 3.99 23.03 4.75
N GLU A 85 2.78 22.54 4.57
CA GLU A 85 2.27 21.31 5.17
C GLU A 85 2.35 20.12 4.20
N LEU A 86 3.25 20.17 3.22
CA LEU A 86 3.51 19.02 2.37
C LEU A 86 4.07 17.90 3.24
N MET A 87 3.19 17.09 3.79
CA MET A 87 3.56 15.83 4.40
C MET A 87 3.77 14.85 3.27
N ILE A 88 5.02 14.58 2.95
CA ILE A 88 5.38 13.37 2.20
C ILE A 88 4.93 12.23 3.10
N ASP A 89 4.02 11.40 2.60
CA ASP A 89 3.38 10.37 3.43
C ASP A 89 4.41 9.60 4.26
N PRO A 90 4.14 9.39 5.54
CA PRO A 90 5.01 8.56 6.36
C PRO A 90 5.09 7.17 5.70
N VAL A 91 6.26 6.57 5.71
CA VAL A 91 6.46 5.17 5.34
C VAL A 91 5.34 4.35 5.96
N ALA A 92 4.64 3.55 5.17
CA ALA A 92 3.55 2.72 5.68
C ALA A 92 4.04 1.94 6.90
N VAL A 93 3.34 2.10 8.02
CA VAL A 93 3.66 1.33 9.23
C VAL A 93 2.95 -0.01 9.11
N VAL A 94 3.73 -1.07 9.00
CA VAL A 94 3.23 -2.43 9.07
C VAL A 94 3.49 -2.94 10.49
N SER A 95 2.43 -3.11 11.26
CA SER A 95 2.53 -3.73 12.59
C SER A 95 2.10 -5.19 12.54
N ILE A 96 2.82 -6.04 13.26
CA ILE A 96 2.54 -7.47 13.39
C ILE A 96 2.43 -7.86 14.86
N HIS A 97 1.51 -8.78 15.13
CA HIS A 97 1.23 -9.29 16.46
C HIS A 97 1.08 -10.81 16.43
N ASN A 98 1.81 -11.54 17.26
CA ASN A 98 1.56 -12.96 17.47
C ASN A 98 0.54 -13.14 18.59
N VAL A 99 -0.62 -13.71 18.26
CA VAL A 99 -1.75 -13.86 19.18
C VAL A 99 -1.52 -14.90 20.30
N PHE A 100 -0.56 -15.82 20.12
CA PHE A 100 -0.22 -16.86 21.09
C PHE A 100 0.89 -16.43 22.07
N THR A 101 1.91 -15.70 21.57
CA THR A 101 3.02 -15.25 22.40
C THR A 101 2.81 -13.85 22.98
N GLY A 102 1.91 -13.05 22.39
CA GLY A 102 1.69 -11.66 22.72
C GLY A 102 2.79 -10.71 22.19
N GLU A 103 3.75 -11.21 21.42
CA GLU A 103 4.80 -10.39 20.81
C GLU A 103 4.22 -9.43 19.79
N ASN A 104 4.73 -8.19 19.79
CA ASN A 104 4.39 -7.14 18.84
C ASN A 104 5.67 -6.55 18.24
N ALA A 105 5.65 -6.27 16.96
CA ALA A 105 6.73 -5.57 16.27
C ALA A 105 6.19 -4.73 15.12
N ASN A 106 7.01 -3.78 14.65
CA ASN A 106 6.77 -3.07 13.40
C ASN A 106 7.81 -3.54 12.39
N ILE A 107 7.36 -3.86 11.19
CA ILE A 107 8.25 -4.11 10.05
C ILE A 107 8.78 -2.75 9.60
N THR A 108 10.09 -2.60 9.56
CA THR A 108 10.77 -1.32 9.28
C THR A 108 11.54 -1.32 7.97
N GLU A 109 11.85 -2.50 7.43
CA GLU A 109 12.56 -2.59 6.16
C GLU A 109 11.62 -2.36 4.98
N ASN A 110 11.91 -1.40 4.15
CA ASN A 110 11.07 -1.01 3.01
C ASN A 110 10.84 -2.16 2.02
N GLU A 111 11.82 -3.03 1.82
CA GLU A 111 11.70 -4.20 0.94
C GLU A 111 10.69 -5.22 1.48
N ASP A 112 10.68 -5.44 2.78
CA ASP A 112 9.74 -6.33 3.47
C ASP A 112 8.31 -5.79 3.38
N ILE A 113 8.13 -4.49 3.67
CA ILE A 113 6.85 -3.79 3.56
C ILE A 113 6.30 -3.91 2.14
N ARG A 114 7.14 -3.67 1.12
CA ARG A 114 6.77 -3.80 -0.29
C ARG A 114 6.37 -5.23 -0.64
N THR A 115 7.12 -6.21 -0.18
CA THR A 115 6.87 -7.63 -0.44
C THR A 115 5.52 -8.06 0.11
N ILE A 116 5.23 -7.76 1.38
CA ILE A 116 3.95 -8.08 2.03
C ILE A 116 2.79 -7.36 1.33
N SER A 117 2.96 -6.08 1.04
CA SER A 117 1.95 -5.27 0.38
C SER A 117 1.60 -5.79 -1.02
N ASN A 118 2.61 -6.15 -1.82
CA ASN A 118 2.39 -6.71 -3.16
C ASN A 118 1.65 -8.05 -3.11
N ILE A 119 1.92 -8.88 -2.11
CA ILE A 119 1.18 -10.14 -1.91
C ILE A 119 -0.28 -9.86 -1.56
N LEU A 120 -0.54 -8.98 -0.61
CA LEU A 120 -1.91 -8.68 -0.15
C LEU A 120 -2.76 -7.95 -1.20
N CYS A 121 -2.14 -7.10 -2.03
CA CYS A 121 -2.83 -6.28 -3.02
C CYS A 121 -2.79 -6.86 -4.43
N GLY A 122 -1.81 -7.67 -4.77
CA GLY A 122 -1.56 -8.18 -6.13
C GLY A 122 -2.26 -9.50 -6.47
N ASP A 123 -2.61 -10.29 -5.48
CA ASP A 123 -3.16 -11.62 -5.68
C ASP A 123 -4.70 -11.64 -5.63
N ALA A 124 -5.27 -12.61 -6.33
CA ALA A 124 -6.72 -12.82 -6.29
C ALA A 124 -7.13 -13.50 -4.98
N TRP A 125 -7.96 -12.81 -4.20
CA TRP A 125 -8.56 -13.35 -2.99
C TRP A 125 -9.73 -14.29 -3.31
N ASN A 126 -9.78 -15.40 -2.60
CA ASN A 126 -10.91 -16.33 -2.70
C ASN A 126 -12.07 -15.84 -1.83
N THR A 127 -13.26 -15.78 -2.43
CA THR A 127 -14.50 -15.31 -1.76
C THR A 127 -15.37 -16.45 -1.25
N GLU A 128 -15.01 -17.71 -1.55
CA GLU A 128 -15.77 -18.91 -1.16
C GLU A 128 -14.85 -19.89 -0.42
N GLY A 129 -15.32 -20.36 0.71
CA GLY A 129 -14.63 -21.35 1.53
C GLY A 129 -14.08 -20.78 2.82
N THR A 130 -13.64 -21.68 3.68
CA THR A 130 -12.96 -21.37 4.94
C THR A 130 -11.68 -22.18 5.01
N THR A 131 -10.69 -21.67 5.70
CA THR A 131 -9.50 -22.44 6.07
C THR A 131 -9.63 -22.93 7.50
N ASP A 132 -9.30 -24.20 7.74
CA ASP A 132 -9.28 -24.79 9.09
C ASP A 132 -8.00 -24.44 9.87
N CYS A 133 -7.12 -23.64 9.26
CA CYS A 133 -5.86 -23.22 9.87
C CYS A 133 -6.09 -22.15 10.95
N LEU A 134 -5.44 -22.30 12.09
CA LEU A 134 -5.49 -21.32 13.17
C LEU A 134 -4.51 -20.17 12.90
N SER A 135 -5.04 -18.95 12.86
CA SER A 135 -4.25 -17.73 12.73
C SER A 135 -3.35 -17.52 13.93
N ASN A 136 -2.08 -17.32 13.70
CA ASN A 136 -1.13 -17.00 14.77
C ASN A 136 -0.56 -15.56 14.67
N ILE A 137 -0.70 -14.91 13.52
CA ILE A 137 -0.21 -13.56 13.30
C ILE A 137 -1.35 -12.64 12.88
N GLU A 138 -1.48 -11.48 13.48
CA GLU A 138 -2.28 -10.35 13.00
C GLU A 138 -1.35 -9.31 12.38
N ILE A 139 -1.71 -8.79 11.20
CA ILE A 139 -0.96 -7.79 10.47
C ILE A 139 -1.86 -6.60 10.26
N THR A 140 -1.39 -5.40 10.59
CA THR A 140 -2.09 -4.15 10.28
C THR A 140 -1.25 -3.31 9.33
N ILE A 141 -1.84 -2.97 8.19
CA ILE A 141 -1.26 -2.11 7.15
C ILE A 141 -2.29 -1.04 6.81
N ASN A 142 -1.93 0.24 6.90
CA ASN A 142 -2.81 1.36 6.54
C ASN A 142 -4.22 1.23 7.18
N GLU A 143 -4.27 0.92 8.48
CA GLU A 143 -5.51 0.72 9.27
C GLU A 143 -6.31 -0.55 8.92
N GLU A 144 -5.93 -1.32 7.92
CA GLU A 144 -6.52 -2.61 7.59
C GLU A 144 -5.81 -3.74 8.32
N THR A 145 -6.57 -4.65 8.93
CA THR A 145 -6.02 -5.80 9.68
C THR A 145 -6.34 -7.12 8.98
N TYR A 146 -5.30 -7.89 8.75
CA TYR A 146 -5.36 -9.24 8.19
C TYR A 146 -4.89 -10.25 9.24
N LYS A 147 -5.38 -11.48 9.14
CA LYS A 147 -4.90 -12.62 9.92
C LYS A 147 -4.07 -13.53 9.04
N TYR A 148 -2.90 -13.93 9.52
CA TYR A 148 -2.01 -14.85 8.82
C TYR A 148 -1.83 -16.14 9.60
N HIS A 149 -1.79 -17.26 8.87
CA HIS A 149 -1.54 -18.61 9.37
C HIS A 149 -0.20 -19.08 8.86
N SER A 150 0.84 -19.02 9.67
CA SER A 150 2.21 -19.31 9.24
C SER A 150 2.41 -20.77 8.78
N ASP A 151 1.72 -21.74 9.40
CA ASP A 151 1.83 -23.14 9.02
C ASP A 151 1.19 -23.44 7.67
N CYS A 152 0.07 -22.78 7.35
CA CYS A 152 -0.69 -22.98 6.12
C CYS A 152 -0.30 -22.02 5.00
N GLY A 153 0.32 -20.89 5.32
CA GLY A 153 0.61 -19.82 4.34
C GLY A 153 -0.66 -19.15 3.83
N THR A 154 -1.63 -18.86 4.73
CA THR A 154 -2.91 -18.29 4.33
C THR A 154 -3.18 -16.99 5.06
N PHE A 155 -3.56 -15.95 4.32
CA PHE A 155 -4.10 -14.71 4.86
C PHE A 155 -5.63 -14.76 4.87
N ASN A 156 -6.25 -14.15 5.88
CA ASN A 156 -7.68 -13.91 5.95
C ASN A 156 -7.94 -12.41 6.14
N ASP A 157 -8.90 -11.91 5.37
CA ASP A 157 -9.45 -10.56 5.56
C ASP A 157 -10.51 -10.63 6.67
N ASN A 158 -10.33 -9.82 7.71
CA ASN A 158 -11.26 -9.77 8.85
C ASN A 158 -12.65 -9.23 8.50
N VAL A 159 -12.76 -8.42 7.45
CA VAL A 159 -14.00 -7.70 7.11
C VAL A 159 -14.88 -8.53 6.17
N ASN A 160 -14.29 -9.06 5.09
CA ASN A 160 -15.03 -9.71 4.02
C ASN A 160 -15.01 -11.23 4.11
N GLN A 161 -14.27 -11.81 5.06
CA GLN A 161 -14.03 -13.24 5.22
C GLN A 161 -13.41 -13.91 3.98
N ASN A 162 -12.72 -13.15 3.15
CA ASN A 162 -11.96 -13.65 2.03
C ASN A 162 -10.63 -14.25 2.52
N TYR A 163 -10.08 -15.19 1.77
CA TYR A 163 -8.78 -15.75 2.08
C TYR A 163 -7.85 -15.77 0.86
N LEU A 164 -6.56 -15.66 1.12
CA LEU A 164 -5.49 -15.73 0.15
C LEU A 164 -4.52 -16.83 0.55
N SER A 165 -4.42 -17.91 -0.26
CA SER A 165 -3.47 -19.00 -0.03
C SER A 165 -2.21 -18.77 -0.85
N LEU A 166 -1.08 -18.81 -0.18
CA LEU A 166 0.24 -18.71 -0.80
C LEU A 166 0.74 -20.08 -1.24
N ASP A 167 1.51 -20.12 -2.31
CA ASP A 167 2.34 -21.27 -2.64
C ASP A 167 3.50 -21.41 -1.63
N ASP A 168 4.22 -22.53 -1.69
CA ASP A 168 5.30 -22.82 -0.73
C ASP A 168 6.45 -21.81 -0.78
N GLU A 169 6.75 -21.24 -1.95
CA GLU A 169 7.81 -20.24 -2.12
C GLU A 169 7.44 -18.93 -1.46
N ARG A 170 6.25 -18.40 -1.75
CA ARG A 170 5.76 -17.16 -1.14
C ARG A 170 5.51 -17.29 0.36
N LYS A 171 4.98 -18.45 0.80
CA LYS A 171 4.87 -18.77 2.22
C LYS A 171 6.23 -18.72 2.93
N ALA A 172 7.27 -19.30 2.34
CA ALA A 172 8.61 -19.27 2.90
C ALA A 172 9.16 -17.85 3.02
N VAL A 173 8.93 -16.99 2.01
CA VAL A 173 9.32 -15.57 2.03
C VAL A 173 8.61 -14.83 3.15
N VAL A 174 7.27 -14.94 3.26
CA VAL A 174 6.49 -14.26 4.31
C VAL A 174 6.91 -14.71 5.71
N ASN A 175 7.09 -16.03 5.91
CA ASN A 175 7.55 -16.57 7.19
C ASN A 175 8.96 -16.09 7.53
N ALA A 176 9.86 -15.98 6.55
CA ALA A 176 11.20 -15.44 6.77
C ALA A 176 11.14 -13.99 7.24
N ILE A 177 10.38 -13.14 6.56
CA ILE A 177 10.18 -11.74 6.97
C ILE A 177 9.65 -11.66 8.40
N PHE A 178 8.54 -12.33 8.71
CA PHE A 178 7.93 -12.22 10.04
C PHE A 178 8.82 -12.75 11.15
N SER A 179 9.58 -13.84 10.88
CA SER A 179 10.48 -14.43 11.87
C SER A 179 11.68 -13.54 12.25
N GLU A 180 11.99 -12.51 11.46
CA GLU A 180 13.00 -11.51 11.83
C GLU A 180 12.52 -10.56 12.93
N TYR A 181 11.21 -10.43 13.09
CA TYR A 181 10.58 -9.47 14.01
C TYR A 181 9.90 -10.12 15.21
N ILE A 182 9.24 -11.28 15.03
CA ILE A 182 8.49 -11.98 16.08
C ILE A 182 8.60 -13.51 15.93
N SER A 183 8.29 -14.25 17.00
CA SER A 183 8.16 -15.70 16.94
C SER A 183 6.94 -16.11 16.10
N LEU A 184 7.06 -17.16 15.28
CA LEU A 184 5.95 -17.77 14.52
C LEU A 184 5.25 -18.91 15.27
N THR A 185 5.43 -19.00 16.58
CA THR A 185 4.81 -20.03 17.41
C THR A 185 3.29 -20.07 17.25
N THR A 186 2.73 -21.26 17.05
CA THR A 186 1.29 -21.53 16.90
C THR A 186 0.65 -22.13 18.14
N THR A 187 1.41 -22.22 19.25
CA THR A 187 0.95 -22.74 20.55
C THR A 187 1.09 -21.69 21.64
N GLU A 188 0.15 -21.69 22.58
CA GLU A 188 0.27 -20.84 23.77
C GLU A 188 1.56 -21.17 24.54
N VAL A 189 2.33 -20.15 24.89
CA VAL A 189 3.45 -20.29 25.81
C VAL A 189 2.87 -20.39 27.22
N PRO A 190 3.13 -21.47 27.98
CA PRO A 190 2.67 -21.57 29.36
C PRO A 190 3.17 -20.36 30.15
N ALA A 191 2.28 -19.71 30.91
CA ALA A 191 2.68 -18.65 31.84
C ALA A 191 3.58 -19.29 32.94
N GLU A 192 4.80 -18.75 33.10
CA GLU A 192 5.70 -19.11 34.20
C GLU A 192 5.20 -18.62 35.58
#